data_3f4fbffd37080124345e4497b1867dff
#
_entry.id   3f4fbffd37080124345e4497b1867dff
#
_cell.length_a   1.000
_cell.length_b   1.000
_cell.length_c   1.000
_cell.angle_alpha   90.00
_cell.angle_beta   90.00
_cell.angle_gamma   90.00
#
_symmetry.space_group_name_H-M   'P 1'
#
loop_
_entity.id
_entity.type
_entity.pdbx_description
1 polymer ?
#
loop_
_entity_poly.entity_id
_entity_poly.type
_entity_poly.pdbx_seq_one_letter_code
_entity_poly.pdbx_strand_id
1 'polypeptide(L)'
;MHAATMNPPRAEGSGSSVGALQDTNLSISCRNINVRFFTDRRSVTAIEGLSLDVAAGEFLTLLGPSGCGKSTFLRVVADLIEPSRGEISVLGAAPRVAREHRDIGFVFQDAALLPWRTAIQNVQLPLEVAGGKARAGRATPRELLELVGLKGREDAYPHEMSGGMRQRVAIARALVSDPKVLLMDEPFGALDEITRDRLNEELRRVWKEMGLTTLFVTHSIYEAAFLGQRVLMLAANPGRVKEIVPVGLPEDRTLDIRETREFVELAAYLRRVLETC
;
A
#
# COMPACT_ATOMS: atom_id res chain seq x y z
N MET A 1 20.39 -44.87 65.53
CA MET A 1 21.02 -43.56 65.18
C MET A 1 20.97 -43.42 63.65
N HIS A 2 19.94 -42.75 63.16
CA HIS A 2 19.77 -42.52 61.70
C HIS A 2 20.15 -41.07 61.41
N ALA A 3 21.16 -40.88 60.58
CA ALA A 3 21.56 -39.58 60.08
C ALA A 3 20.67 -39.27 58.84
N ALA A 4 19.89 -38.20 58.93
CA ALA A 4 19.09 -37.67 57.81
C ALA A 4 19.98 -36.79 56.94
N THR A 5 20.14 -37.15 55.69
CA THR A 5 20.76 -36.36 54.63
C THR A 5 19.74 -35.36 54.07
N MET A 6 19.99 -34.07 54.31
CA MET A 6 19.26 -32.95 53.69
C MET A 6 19.72 -32.76 52.26
N ASN A 7 18.78 -32.81 51.30
CA ASN A 7 18.98 -32.35 49.91
C ASN A 7 18.80 -30.83 49.83
N PRO A 8 19.62 -30.12 49.03
CA PRO A 8 19.42 -28.66 48.78
C PRO A 8 18.26 -28.43 47.77
N PRO A 9 17.60 -27.25 47.83
CA PRO A 9 16.47 -26.95 46.95
C PRO A 9 16.92 -26.71 45.52
N ARG A 10 16.14 -27.25 44.57
CA ARG A 10 16.27 -27.00 43.14
C ARG A 10 15.91 -25.53 42.84
N ALA A 11 16.79 -24.83 42.14
CA ALA A 11 16.53 -23.52 41.56
C ALA A 11 15.48 -23.68 40.45
N GLU A 12 14.32 -23.03 40.61
CA GLU A 12 13.33 -22.86 39.56
C GLU A 12 13.88 -21.86 38.55
N GLY A 13 14.20 -22.34 37.36
CA GLY A 13 14.52 -21.50 36.20
C GLY A 13 13.30 -20.72 35.78
N SER A 14 13.33 -19.41 35.96
CA SER A 14 12.38 -18.48 35.34
C SER A 14 12.56 -18.51 33.83
N GLY A 15 11.80 -19.35 33.16
CA GLY A 15 11.63 -19.29 31.74
C GLY A 15 10.91 -17.99 31.38
N SER A 16 11.66 -17.01 30.89
CA SER A 16 11.06 -15.85 30.23
C SER A 16 10.29 -16.33 29.01
N SER A 17 8.99 -16.36 29.17
CA SER A 17 8.04 -16.50 28.06
C SER A 17 8.26 -15.32 27.11
N VAL A 18 8.97 -15.57 26.01
CA VAL A 18 8.89 -14.71 24.83
C VAL A 18 7.41 -14.74 24.43
N GLY A 19 6.73 -13.61 24.68
CA GLY A 19 5.33 -13.44 24.39
C GLY A 19 5.07 -13.83 22.94
N ALA A 20 4.21 -14.83 22.75
CA ALA A 20 3.62 -15.10 21.45
C ALA A 20 2.97 -13.81 20.97
N LEU A 21 3.49 -13.24 19.88
CA LEU A 21 2.86 -12.17 19.14
C LEU A 21 1.46 -12.67 18.81
N GLN A 22 0.45 -12.00 19.38
CA GLN A 22 -0.96 -12.24 19.11
C GLN A 22 -1.15 -12.32 17.59
N ASP A 23 -2.03 -13.22 17.14
CA ASP A 23 -2.48 -13.35 15.75
C ASP A 23 -2.96 -11.97 15.25
N THR A 24 -2.02 -11.15 14.79
CA THR A 24 -2.33 -9.90 14.11
C THR A 24 -2.99 -10.31 12.80
N ASN A 25 -4.20 -9.81 12.57
CA ASN A 25 -4.94 -10.03 11.34
C ASN A 25 -4.16 -9.36 10.19
N LEU A 26 -3.21 -10.12 9.61
CA LEU A 26 -2.34 -9.62 8.56
C LEU A 26 -3.06 -9.65 7.21
N SER A 27 -3.09 -8.51 6.53
CA SER A 27 -3.54 -8.43 5.14
C SER A 27 -2.48 -8.88 4.16
N ILE A 28 -1.20 -8.55 4.42
CA ILE A 28 -0.08 -8.92 3.54
C ILE A 28 1.06 -9.43 4.42
N SER A 29 1.62 -10.56 4.06
CA SER A 29 2.82 -11.11 4.70
C SER A 29 3.82 -11.55 3.65
N CYS A 30 5.04 -11.02 3.73
CA CYS A 30 6.14 -11.30 2.82
C CYS A 30 7.35 -11.82 3.60
N ARG A 31 7.98 -12.88 3.10
CA ARG A 31 9.16 -13.49 3.70
C ARG A 31 10.24 -13.69 2.64
N ASN A 32 11.34 -12.97 2.79
CA ASN A 32 12.54 -13.09 1.96
C ASN A 32 12.25 -13.01 0.46
N ILE A 33 11.40 -12.06 0.05
CA ILE A 33 11.03 -11.86 -1.36
C ILE A 33 12.23 -11.39 -2.18
N ASN A 34 12.48 -12.11 -3.27
CA ASN A 34 13.50 -11.77 -4.25
C ASN A 34 12.86 -11.71 -5.63
N VAL A 35 13.19 -10.69 -6.42
CA VAL A 35 12.72 -10.55 -7.80
C VAL A 35 13.93 -10.30 -8.70
N ARG A 36 14.12 -11.18 -9.68
CA ARG A 36 15.17 -11.07 -10.71
C ARG A 36 14.56 -11.08 -12.09
N PHE A 37 14.95 -10.13 -12.90
CA PHE A 37 14.61 -10.10 -14.32
C PHE A 37 15.79 -10.61 -15.14
N PHE A 38 15.50 -11.47 -16.11
CA PHE A 38 16.46 -12.00 -17.03
C PHE A 38 16.21 -11.40 -18.41
N THR A 39 17.27 -10.87 -19.02
CA THR A 39 17.30 -10.48 -20.42
C THR A 39 18.39 -11.29 -21.10
N ASP A 40 18.38 -11.36 -22.43
CA ASP A 40 19.36 -12.15 -23.21
C ASP A 40 20.84 -11.85 -22.87
N ARG A 41 21.12 -10.70 -22.27
CA ARG A 41 22.47 -10.21 -21.96
C ARG A 41 22.78 -9.99 -20.50
N ARG A 42 21.76 -9.89 -19.61
CA ARG A 42 21.95 -9.50 -18.20
C ARG A 42 20.86 -10.07 -17.31
N SER A 43 21.22 -10.34 -16.05
CA SER A 43 20.25 -10.50 -14.98
C SER A 43 20.26 -9.24 -14.11
N VAL A 44 19.08 -8.72 -13.76
CA VAL A 44 18.91 -7.57 -12.88
C VAL A 44 18.11 -8.01 -11.67
N THR A 45 18.69 -7.87 -10.48
CA THR A 45 17.97 -8.09 -9.23
C THR A 45 17.25 -6.80 -8.87
N ALA A 46 15.93 -6.81 -8.98
CA ALA A 46 15.09 -5.66 -8.65
C ALA A 46 14.78 -5.56 -7.15
N ILE A 47 14.58 -6.71 -6.49
CA ILE A 47 14.31 -6.81 -5.05
C ILE A 47 15.13 -7.95 -4.49
N GLU A 48 15.71 -7.76 -3.31
CA GLU A 48 16.50 -8.77 -2.60
C GLU A 48 16.13 -8.83 -1.12
N GLY A 49 15.64 -10.00 -0.69
CA GLY A 49 15.44 -10.33 0.73
C GLY A 49 14.35 -9.51 1.43
N LEU A 50 13.36 -8.96 0.71
CA LEU A 50 12.31 -8.13 1.31
C LEU A 50 11.41 -8.97 2.19
N SER A 51 11.31 -8.60 3.48
CA SER A 51 10.36 -9.17 4.42
C SER A 51 9.53 -8.05 5.04
N LEU A 52 8.20 -8.23 5.09
CA LEU A 52 7.25 -7.22 5.51
C LEU A 52 5.94 -7.86 5.95
N ASP A 53 5.37 -7.34 7.03
CA ASP A 53 3.99 -7.62 7.44
C ASP A 53 3.18 -6.32 7.41
N VAL A 54 1.98 -6.38 6.86
CA VAL A 54 1.01 -5.27 6.79
C VAL A 54 -0.28 -5.72 7.46
N ALA A 55 -0.71 -4.99 8.47
CA ALA A 55 -1.94 -5.29 9.19
C ALA A 55 -3.18 -4.97 8.33
N ALA A 56 -4.31 -5.63 8.65
CA ALA A 56 -5.58 -5.29 8.02
C ALA A 56 -5.98 -3.84 8.36
N GLY A 57 -6.40 -3.10 7.34
CA GLY A 57 -6.77 -1.69 7.48
C GLY A 57 -5.59 -0.73 7.59
N GLU A 58 -4.35 -1.19 7.50
CA GLU A 58 -3.17 -0.33 7.58
C GLU A 58 -2.95 0.48 6.30
N PHE A 59 -2.55 1.74 6.44
CA PHE A 59 -1.99 2.56 5.37
C PHE A 59 -0.47 2.57 5.46
N LEU A 60 0.18 1.79 4.61
CA LEU A 60 1.64 1.73 4.49
C LEU A 60 2.11 2.52 3.27
N THR A 61 3.00 3.47 3.47
CA THR A 61 3.66 4.18 2.37
C THR A 61 5.03 3.58 2.06
N LEU A 62 5.38 3.52 0.78
CA LEU A 62 6.66 3.04 0.29
C LEU A 62 7.45 4.21 -0.27
N LEU A 63 8.59 4.52 0.35
CA LEU A 63 9.47 5.63 -0.04
C LEU A 63 10.86 5.08 -0.39
N GLY A 64 11.50 5.66 -1.38
CA GLY A 64 12.84 5.28 -1.81
C GLY A 64 13.19 5.88 -3.17
N PRO A 65 14.46 5.86 -3.59
CA PRO A 65 14.91 6.41 -4.85
C PRO A 65 14.26 5.72 -6.06
N SER A 66 14.35 6.35 -7.22
CA SER A 66 13.87 5.76 -8.47
C SER A 66 14.63 4.46 -8.76
N GLY A 67 13.89 3.43 -9.23
CA GLY A 67 14.48 2.14 -9.55
C GLY A 67 14.76 1.22 -8.34
N CYS A 68 14.43 1.58 -7.10
CA CYS A 68 14.62 0.71 -5.93
C CYS A 68 13.58 -0.42 -5.79
N GLY A 69 12.73 -0.67 -6.80
CA GLY A 69 11.83 -1.82 -6.80
C GLY A 69 10.44 -1.61 -6.22
N LYS A 70 10.02 -0.38 -5.85
CA LYS A 70 8.69 -0.08 -5.28
C LYS A 70 7.54 -0.60 -6.15
N SER A 71 7.50 -0.19 -7.42
CA SER A 71 6.48 -0.64 -8.37
C SER A 71 6.56 -2.15 -8.64
N THR A 72 7.76 -2.72 -8.63
CA THR A 72 7.96 -4.17 -8.75
C THR A 72 7.34 -4.89 -7.56
N PHE A 73 7.54 -4.39 -6.35
CA PHE A 73 6.94 -4.96 -5.15
C PHE A 73 5.40 -4.90 -5.18
N LEU A 74 4.81 -3.76 -5.55
CA LEU A 74 3.36 -3.68 -5.72
C LEU A 74 2.84 -4.73 -6.72
N ARG A 75 3.55 -4.92 -7.84
CA ARG A 75 3.17 -5.93 -8.84
C ARG A 75 3.28 -7.36 -8.33
N VAL A 76 4.23 -7.63 -7.43
CA VAL A 76 4.31 -8.95 -6.75
C VAL A 76 3.09 -9.16 -5.84
N VAL A 77 2.73 -8.15 -5.04
CA VAL A 77 1.53 -8.21 -4.18
C VAL A 77 0.25 -8.40 -5.00
N ALA A 78 0.18 -7.79 -6.20
CA ALA A 78 -0.96 -7.89 -7.12
C ALA A 78 -1.01 -9.20 -7.94
N ASP A 79 -0.07 -10.13 -7.76
CA ASP A 79 0.06 -11.34 -8.60
C ASP A 79 0.26 -11.01 -10.09
N LEU A 80 0.93 -9.89 -10.40
CA LEU A 80 1.32 -9.50 -11.76
C LEU A 80 2.74 -9.91 -12.09
N ILE A 81 3.56 -10.17 -11.07
CA ILE A 81 4.94 -10.68 -11.17
C ILE A 81 5.11 -11.75 -10.09
N GLU A 82 5.59 -12.92 -10.48
CA GLU A 82 5.96 -13.98 -9.55
C GLU A 82 7.34 -13.69 -8.93
N PRO A 83 7.51 -13.78 -7.61
CA PRO A 83 8.81 -13.64 -6.99
C PRO A 83 9.73 -14.79 -7.39
N SER A 84 11.01 -14.51 -7.63
CA SER A 84 12.01 -15.53 -7.98
C SER A 84 12.35 -16.43 -6.80
N ARG A 85 12.17 -15.93 -5.56
CA ARG A 85 12.31 -16.65 -4.28
C ARG A 85 11.52 -15.93 -3.19
N GLY A 86 11.24 -16.65 -2.11
CA GLY A 86 10.50 -16.15 -0.96
C GLY A 86 9.03 -16.53 -1.01
N GLU A 87 8.32 -16.15 0.02
CA GLU A 87 6.90 -16.46 0.18
C GLU A 87 6.10 -15.19 0.40
N ILE A 88 4.92 -15.11 -0.20
CA ILE A 88 3.98 -14.00 -0.03
C ILE A 88 2.58 -14.55 0.16
N SER A 89 1.86 -13.99 1.13
CA SER A 89 0.42 -14.18 1.28
C SER A 89 -0.29 -12.83 1.29
N VAL A 90 -1.47 -12.80 0.70
CA VAL A 90 -2.40 -11.66 0.69
C VAL A 90 -3.74 -12.17 1.21
N LEU A 91 -4.25 -11.54 2.26
CA LEU A 91 -5.49 -11.95 2.95
C LEU A 91 -5.45 -13.42 3.41
N GLY A 92 -4.28 -13.89 3.85
CA GLY A 92 -4.07 -15.24 4.35
C GLY A 92 -3.93 -16.34 3.28
N ALA A 93 -3.92 -15.99 1.99
CA ALA A 93 -3.80 -16.92 0.87
C ALA A 93 -2.73 -16.47 -0.14
N ALA A 94 -2.46 -17.29 -1.16
CA ALA A 94 -1.60 -16.88 -2.26
C ALA A 94 -2.19 -15.63 -2.97
N PRO A 95 -1.37 -14.67 -3.44
CA PRO A 95 -1.85 -13.42 -4.08
C PRO A 95 -2.83 -13.66 -5.22
N ARG A 96 -2.64 -14.74 -5.97
CA ARG A 96 -3.55 -15.17 -7.04
C ARG A 96 -5.00 -15.30 -6.57
N VAL A 97 -5.25 -15.83 -5.38
CA VAL A 97 -6.60 -15.98 -4.83
C VAL A 97 -7.26 -14.62 -4.63
N ALA A 98 -6.55 -13.66 -4.02
CA ALA A 98 -7.04 -12.31 -3.81
C ALA A 98 -7.30 -11.58 -5.15
N ARG A 99 -6.44 -11.78 -6.17
CA ARG A 99 -6.63 -11.24 -7.51
C ARG A 99 -7.87 -11.84 -8.21
N GLU A 100 -8.03 -13.15 -8.17
CA GLU A 100 -9.18 -13.85 -8.78
C GLU A 100 -10.51 -13.45 -8.10
N HIS A 101 -10.51 -13.22 -6.79
CA HIS A 101 -11.65 -12.72 -6.03
C HIS A 101 -11.87 -11.21 -6.17
N ARG A 102 -10.94 -10.48 -6.82
CA ARG A 102 -10.96 -9.02 -6.95
C ARG A 102 -10.90 -8.27 -5.62
N ASP A 103 -10.28 -8.90 -4.64
CA ASP A 103 -10.00 -8.28 -3.35
C ASP A 103 -8.85 -7.25 -3.42
N ILE A 104 -8.19 -7.11 -4.60
CA ILE A 104 -7.12 -6.14 -4.85
C ILE A 104 -7.58 -5.11 -5.88
N GLY A 105 -7.60 -3.83 -5.49
CA GLY A 105 -7.67 -2.68 -6.38
C GLY A 105 -6.28 -2.17 -6.72
N PHE A 106 -6.01 -1.81 -7.97
CA PHE A 106 -4.73 -1.27 -8.40
C PHE A 106 -4.90 0.07 -9.13
N VAL A 107 -4.18 1.09 -8.66
CA VAL A 107 -4.08 2.41 -9.30
C VAL A 107 -2.67 2.58 -9.82
N PHE A 108 -2.54 2.69 -11.14
CA PHE A 108 -1.26 2.89 -11.81
C PHE A 108 -0.85 4.37 -11.81
N GLN A 109 0.41 4.65 -12.04
CA GLN A 109 0.96 5.99 -12.20
C GLN A 109 0.24 6.76 -13.33
N ASP A 110 0.00 6.11 -14.47
CA ASP A 110 -0.92 6.60 -15.48
C ASP A 110 -2.33 6.10 -15.16
N ALA A 111 -3.31 6.99 -15.18
CA ALA A 111 -4.71 6.65 -14.95
C ALA A 111 -5.26 5.56 -15.91
N ALA A 112 -4.63 5.40 -17.08
CA ALA A 112 -4.93 4.39 -18.10
C ALA A 112 -6.45 4.26 -18.34
N LEU A 113 -7.13 5.40 -18.51
CA LEU A 113 -8.55 5.42 -18.83
C LEU A 113 -8.75 5.09 -20.32
N LEU A 114 -9.84 4.38 -20.61
CA LEU A 114 -10.25 4.13 -21.99
C LEU A 114 -10.77 5.44 -22.60
N PRO A 115 -10.10 6.02 -23.62
CA PRO A 115 -10.40 7.36 -24.11
C PRO A 115 -11.78 7.49 -24.80
N TRP A 116 -12.36 6.37 -25.22
CA TRP A 116 -13.70 6.30 -25.84
C TRP A 116 -14.81 6.03 -24.83
N ARG A 117 -14.53 5.98 -23.53
CA ARG A 117 -15.50 5.79 -22.45
C ARG A 117 -15.57 7.02 -21.58
N THR A 118 -16.76 7.31 -21.07
CA THR A 118 -16.97 8.36 -20.08
C THR A 118 -16.38 7.97 -18.72
N ALA A 119 -16.36 8.89 -17.74
CA ALA A 119 -15.90 8.62 -16.39
C ALA A 119 -16.63 7.42 -15.78
N ILE A 120 -17.95 7.44 -15.79
CA ILE A 120 -18.75 6.37 -15.19
C ILE A 120 -18.54 5.03 -15.90
N GLN A 121 -18.39 5.03 -17.24
CA GLN A 121 -18.12 3.82 -18.01
C GLN A 121 -16.72 3.26 -17.74
N ASN A 122 -15.72 4.12 -17.46
CA ASN A 122 -14.40 3.69 -17.02
C ASN A 122 -14.46 3.05 -15.62
N VAL A 123 -15.24 3.62 -14.70
CA VAL A 123 -15.43 3.05 -13.36
C VAL A 123 -16.17 1.70 -13.43
N GLN A 124 -17.13 1.54 -14.34
CA GLN A 124 -17.90 0.29 -14.51
C GLN A 124 -17.10 -0.85 -15.14
N LEU A 125 -16.00 -0.55 -15.82
CA LEU A 125 -15.22 -1.54 -16.59
C LEU A 125 -14.90 -2.83 -15.83
N PRO A 126 -14.43 -2.81 -14.55
CA PRO A 126 -14.15 -4.03 -13.81
C PRO A 126 -15.39 -4.91 -13.58
N LEU A 127 -16.56 -4.30 -13.43
CA LEU A 127 -17.84 -5.03 -13.27
C LEU A 127 -18.27 -5.69 -14.57
N GLU A 128 -18.11 -5.02 -15.71
CA GLU A 128 -18.42 -5.58 -17.03
C GLU A 128 -17.53 -6.78 -17.36
N VAL A 129 -16.22 -6.65 -17.15
CA VAL A 129 -15.23 -7.74 -17.35
C VAL A 129 -15.52 -8.93 -16.44
N ALA A 130 -16.16 -8.70 -15.29
CA ALA A 130 -16.57 -9.74 -14.36
C ALA A 130 -17.63 -10.67 -14.91
N GLY A 131 -18.40 -10.27 -15.93
CA GLY A 131 -19.39 -11.13 -16.58
C GLY A 131 -20.44 -11.68 -15.61
N GLY A 132 -21.03 -10.84 -14.77
CA GLY A 132 -22.07 -11.25 -13.79
C GLY A 132 -21.54 -11.98 -12.55
N LYS A 133 -20.26 -12.28 -12.47
CA LYS A 133 -19.56 -12.77 -11.25
C LYS A 133 -19.07 -11.62 -10.38
N ALA A 134 -19.40 -10.39 -10.72
CA ALA A 134 -19.06 -9.23 -9.90
C ALA A 134 -19.80 -9.34 -8.57
N ARG A 135 -19.02 -9.30 -7.48
CA ARG A 135 -19.59 -9.00 -6.17
C ARG A 135 -20.21 -7.60 -6.26
N ALA A 136 -21.45 -7.45 -5.83
CA ALA A 136 -22.03 -6.11 -5.69
C ALA A 136 -21.18 -5.34 -4.69
N GLY A 137 -20.50 -4.28 -5.17
CA GLY A 137 -19.73 -3.40 -4.30
C GLY A 137 -20.64 -2.71 -3.29
N ARG A 138 -20.07 -2.19 -2.19
CA ARG A 138 -20.80 -1.40 -1.18
C ARG A 138 -21.36 -0.11 -1.77
N ALA A 139 -20.70 0.43 -2.82
CA ALA A 139 -21.05 1.68 -3.46
C ALA A 139 -21.21 1.48 -4.97
N THR A 140 -22.16 2.19 -5.56
CA THR A 140 -22.37 2.25 -7.01
C THR A 140 -21.26 3.05 -7.69
N PRO A 141 -21.01 2.86 -9.00
CA PRO A 141 -20.06 3.68 -9.74
C PRO A 141 -20.30 5.20 -9.61
N ARG A 142 -21.55 5.64 -9.50
CA ARG A 142 -21.90 7.05 -9.31
C ARG A 142 -21.53 7.55 -7.92
N GLU A 143 -21.82 6.78 -6.87
CA GLU A 143 -21.43 7.08 -5.50
C GLU A 143 -19.90 7.11 -5.33
N LEU A 144 -19.16 6.23 -6.03
CA LEU A 144 -17.70 6.25 -6.02
C LEU A 144 -17.16 7.50 -6.73
N LEU A 145 -17.76 7.95 -7.83
CA LEU A 145 -17.37 9.22 -8.45
C LEU A 145 -17.67 10.41 -7.53
N GLU A 146 -18.81 10.40 -6.81
CA GLU A 146 -19.11 11.42 -5.82
C GLU A 146 -18.10 11.37 -4.63
N LEU A 147 -17.75 10.18 -4.16
CA LEU A 147 -16.77 9.95 -3.08
C LEU A 147 -15.40 10.56 -3.40
N VAL A 148 -14.96 10.47 -4.68
CA VAL A 148 -13.71 11.06 -5.14
C VAL A 148 -13.87 12.50 -5.67
N GLY A 149 -14.98 13.18 -5.36
CA GLY A 149 -15.22 14.60 -5.69
C GLY A 149 -15.48 14.87 -7.18
N LEU A 150 -16.03 13.91 -7.91
CA LEU A 150 -16.38 14.05 -9.35
C LEU A 150 -17.90 14.05 -9.60
N LYS A 151 -18.70 14.45 -8.62
CA LYS A 151 -20.16 14.63 -8.81
C LYS A 151 -20.44 15.60 -9.96
N GLY A 152 -21.34 15.21 -10.88
CA GLY A 152 -21.72 15.98 -12.07
C GLY A 152 -20.68 15.90 -13.21
N ARG A 153 -19.71 15.00 -13.14
CA ARG A 153 -18.70 14.75 -14.19
C ARG A 153 -18.74 13.31 -14.72
N GLU A 154 -19.83 12.59 -14.46
CA GLU A 154 -20.00 11.19 -14.79
C GLU A 154 -19.89 10.90 -16.28
N ASP A 155 -20.41 11.83 -17.11
CA ASP A 155 -20.47 11.69 -18.56
C ASP A 155 -19.28 12.32 -19.31
N ALA A 156 -18.32 12.93 -18.56
CA ALA A 156 -17.12 13.51 -19.15
C ALA A 156 -16.18 12.44 -19.70
N TYR A 157 -15.60 12.69 -20.87
CA TYR A 157 -14.56 11.85 -21.48
C TYR A 157 -13.16 12.20 -20.96
N PRO A 158 -12.18 11.27 -21.02
CA PRO A 158 -10.83 11.52 -20.53
C PRO A 158 -10.13 12.77 -21.11
N HIS A 159 -10.42 13.13 -22.37
CA HIS A 159 -9.86 14.33 -23.02
C HIS A 159 -10.47 15.63 -22.49
N GLU A 160 -11.63 15.59 -21.83
CA GLU A 160 -12.30 16.73 -21.19
C GLU A 160 -11.89 16.92 -19.72
N MET A 161 -11.01 16.04 -19.19
CA MET A 161 -10.63 16.00 -17.79
C MET A 161 -9.20 16.49 -17.57
N SER A 162 -8.97 17.18 -16.45
CA SER A 162 -7.61 17.43 -15.95
C SER A 162 -6.90 16.12 -15.54
N GLY A 163 -5.58 16.17 -15.38
CA GLY A 163 -4.81 15.02 -14.88
C GLY A 163 -5.33 14.49 -13.54
N GLY A 164 -5.63 15.40 -12.59
CA GLY A 164 -6.21 15.05 -11.30
C GLY A 164 -7.59 14.41 -11.41
N MET A 165 -8.45 14.90 -12.30
CA MET A 165 -9.76 14.28 -12.54
C MET A 165 -9.62 12.86 -13.09
N ARG A 166 -8.72 12.64 -14.06
CA ARG A 166 -8.45 11.29 -14.59
C ARG A 166 -7.96 10.35 -13.51
N GLN A 167 -7.10 10.82 -12.60
CA GLN A 167 -6.58 10.01 -11.50
C GLN A 167 -7.69 9.65 -10.49
N ARG A 168 -8.60 10.59 -10.19
CA ARG A 168 -9.78 10.32 -9.35
C ARG A 168 -10.71 9.25 -9.97
N VAL A 169 -10.91 9.28 -11.27
CA VAL A 169 -11.66 8.22 -11.99
C VAL A 169 -10.93 6.88 -11.86
N ALA A 170 -9.59 6.83 -11.97
CA ALA A 170 -8.82 5.61 -11.80
C ALA A 170 -8.93 5.05 -10.37
N ILE A 171 -8.95 5.91 -9.35
CA ILE A 171 -9.20 5.52 -7.95
C ILE A 171 -10.62 4.93 -7.81
N ALA A 172 -11.65 5.63 -8.29
CA ALA A 172 -13.04 5.13 -8.26
C ALA A 172 -13.17 3.77 -8.98
N ARG A 173 -12.49 3.61 -10.14
CA ARG A 173 -12.43 2.34 -10.86
C ARG A 173 -11.78 1.22 -10.05
N ALA A 174 -10.71 1.51 -9.32
CA ALA A 174 -10.05 0.52 -8.47
C ALA A 174 -10.92 0.08 -7.28
N LEU A 175 -11.81 0.95 -6.80
CA LEU A 175 -12.69 0.71 -5.65
C LEU A 175 -14.01 0.00 -6.01
N VAL A 176 -14.43 -0.01 -7.30
CA VAL A 176 -15.77 -0.47 -7.71
C VAL A 176 -16.05 -1.94 -7.41
N SER A 177 -15.01 -2.77 -7.30
CA SER A 177 -15.11 -4.19 -6.92
C SER A 177 -15.13 -4.42 -5.40
N ASP A 178 -15.21 -3.36 -4.58
CA ASP A 178 -15.12 -3.43 -3.11
C ASP A 178 -13.87 -4.20 -2.63
N PRO A 179 -12.66 -3.76 -3.05
CA PRO A 179 -11.43 -4.45 -2.68
C PRO A 179 -11.15 -4.34 -1.18
N LYS A 180 -10.37 -5.27 -0.65
CA LYS A 180 -9.83 -5.21 0.73
C LYS A 180 -8.44 -4.59 0.77
N VAL A 181 -7.70 -4.70 -0.34
CA VAL A 181 -6.35 -4.17 -0.51
C VAL A 181 -6.33 -3.20 -1.67
N LEU A 182 -5.80 -2.00 -1.44
CA LEU A 182 -5.60 -0.96 -2.47
C LEU A 182 -4.10 -0.74 -2.69
N LEU A 183 -3.65 -0.96 -3.90
CA LEU A 183 -2.27 -0.74 -4.33
C LEU A 183 -2.20 0.49 -5.23
N MET A 184 -1.33 1.44 -4.90
CA MET A 184 -1.22 2.71 -5.61
C MET A 184 0.24 2.99 -5.97
N ASP A 185 0.54 3.07 -7.27
CA ASP A 185 1.89 3.28 -7.79
C ASP A 185 2.06 4.73 -8.26
N GLU A 186 2.62 5.60 -7.41
CA GLU A 186 2.85 7.02 -7.65
C GLU A 186 1.62 7.77 -8.23
N PRO A 187 0.41 7.62 -7.66
CA PRO A 187 -0.82 8.05 -8.31
C PRO A 187 -0.92 9.56 -8.50
N PHE A 188 -0.16 10.34 -7.73
CA PHE A 188 -0.23 11.81 -7.73
C PHE A 188 1.04 12.47 -8.27
N GLY A 189 1.99 11.69 -8.81
CA GLY A 189 3.30 12.18 -9.24
C GLY A 189 3.26 13.27 -10.32
N ALA A 190 2.26 13.25 -11.20
CA ALA A 190 2.11 14.21 -12.30
C ALA A 190 1.24 15.44 -11.96
N LEU A 191 0.81 15.60 -10.69
CA LEU A 191 -0.09 16.67 -10.29
C LEU A 191 0.66 17.84 -9.65
N ASP A 192 0.07 19.04 -9.79
CA ASP A 192 0.50 20.23 -9.04
C ASP A 192 0.27 20.04 -7.53
N GLU A 193 0.99 20.81 -6.72
CA GLU A 193 1.02 20.64 -5.26
C GLU A 193 -0.36 20.83 -4.62
N ILE A 194 -1.13 21.87 -5.02
CA ILE A 194 -2.44 22.15 -4.43
C ILE A 194 -3.44 21.02 -4.73
N THR A 195 -3.47 20.53 -5.97
CA THR A 195 -4.32 19.42 -6.38
C THR A 195 -3.93 18.13 -5.63
N ARG A 196 -2.63 17.87 -5.49
CA ARG A 196 -2.08 16.71 -4.78
C ARG A 196 -2.48 16.73 -3.31
N ASP A 197 -2.40 17.85 -2.66
CA ASP A 197 -2.75 18.02 -1.26
C ASP A 197 -4.22 17.71 -0.98
N ARG A 198 -5.12 18.24 -1.80
CA ARG A 198 -6.55 17.92 -1.72
C ARG A 198 -6.82 16.44 -1.94
N LEU A 199 -6.13 15.80 -2.90
CA LEU A 199 -6.26 14.37 -3.15
C LEU A 199 -5.74 13.51 -2.01
N ASN A 200 -4.69 13.94 -1.33
CA ASN A 200 -4.18 13.26 -0.14
C ASN A 200 -5.20 13.26 1.00
N GLU A 201 -5.88 14.38 1.26
CA GLU A 201 -6.97 14.43 2.26
C GLU A 201 -8.16 13.56 1.86
N GLU A 202 -8.59 13.64 0.60
CA GLU A 202 -9.67 12.80 0.08
C GLU A 202 -9.33 11.31 0.17
N LEU A 203 -8.10 10.92 -0.18
CA LEU A 203 -7.65 9.53 -0.12
C LEU A 203 -7.67 9.01 1.33
N ARG A 204 -7.22 9.82 2.30
CA ARG A 204 -7.30 9.43 3.71
C ARG A 204 -8.73 9.19 4.16
N ARG A 205 -9.66 10.07 3.75
CA ARG A 205 -11.09 9.91 4.05
C ARG A 205 -11.63 8.61 3.45
N VAL A 206 -11.36 8.34 2.17
CA VAL A 206 -11.76 7.11 1.47
C VAL A 206 -11.20 5.87 2.15
N TRP A 207 -9.91 5.89 2.48
CA TRP A 207 -9.24 4.80 3.19
C TRP A 207 -9.93 4.47 4.53
N LYS A 208 -10.22 5.51 5.33
CA LYS A 208 -10.86 5.36 6.64
C LYS A 208 -12.31 4.87 6.52
N GLU A 209 -13.09 5.46 5.61
CA GLU A 209 -14.50 5.09 5.40
C GLU A 209 -14.66 3.65 4.90
N MET A 210 -13.75 3.18 4.05
CA MET A 210 -13.82 1.84 3.48
C MET A 210 -13.05 0.77 4.28
N GLY A 211 -12.22 1.16 5.24
CA GLY A 211 -11.39 0.23 6.02
C GLY A 211 -10.36 -0.53 5.18
N LEU A 212 -9.77 0.14 4.19
CA LEU A 212 -8.86 -0.46 3.21
C LEU A 212 -7.48 -0.74 3.82
N THR A 213 -6.87 -1.87 3.47
CA THR A 213 -5.42 -2.02 3.60
C THR A 213 -4.77 -1.38 2.38
N THR A 214 -3.90 -0.37 2.56
CA THR A 214 -3.36 0.40 1.43
C THR A 214 -1.84 0.35 1.40
N LEU A 215 -1.27 0.02 0.23
CA LEU A 215 0.13 0.21 -0.09
C LEU A 215 0.24 1.37 -1.10
N PHE A 216 0.92 2.42 -0.71
CA PHE A 216 1.04 3.65 -1.50
C PHE A 216 2.51 3.96 -1.80
N VAL A 217 2.88 3.87 -3.07
CA VAL A 217 4.22 4.25 -3.53
C VAL A 217 4.26 5.73 -3.82
N THR A 218 5.27 6.40 -3.28
CA THR A 218 5.56 7.80 -3.58
C THR A 218 7.07 8.07 -3.53
N HIS A 219 7.48 9.18 -4.13
CA HIS A 219 8.78 9.80 -3.96
C HIS A 219 8.71 11.06 -3.08
N SER A 220 7.52 11.45 -2.63
CA SER A 220 7.32 12.61 -1.77
C SER A 220 7.36 12.23 -0.29
N ILE A 221 8.31 12.80 0.44
CA ILE A 221 8.44 12.63 1.90
C ILE A 221 7.18 13.13 2.61
N TYR A 222 6.61 14.25 2.13
CA TYR A 222 5.42 14.84 2.72
C TYR A 222 4.18 13.94 2.55
N GLU A 223 4.00 13.33 1.37
CA GLU A 223 2.93 12.34 1.17
C GLU A 223 3.14 11.12 2.06
N ALA A 224 4.36 10.59 2.11
CA ALA A 224 4.68 9.42 2.92
C ALA A 224 4.36 9.67 4.41
N ALA A 225 4.75 10.81 4.96
CA ALA A 225 4.48 11.20 6.34
C ALA A 225 2.99 11.52 6.59
N PHE A 226 2.31 12.15 5.63
CA PHE A 226 0.92 12.54 5.77
C PHE A 226 -0.04 11.36 5.67
N LEU A 227 0.16 10.46 4.70
CA LEU A 227 -0.74 9.36 4.41
C LEU A 227 -0.51 8.15 5.30
N GLY A 228 0.76 7.76 5.51
CA GLY A 228 1.14 6.50 6.14
C GLY A 228 0.87 6.43 7.65
N GLN A 229 0.64 5.24 8.14
CA GLN A 229 0.80 4.86 9.55
C GLN A 229 2.21 4.34 9.80
N ARG A 230 2.83 3.74 8.78
CA ARG A 230 4.26 3.42 8.69
C ARG A 230 4.80 3.80 7.31
N VAL A 231 6.09 4.06 7.24
CA VAL A 231 6.82 4.31 6.00
C VAL A 231 7.86 3.19 5.82
N LEU A 232 7.70 2.39 4.77
CA LEU A 232 8.72 1.44 4.32
C LEU A 232 9.75 2.18 3.47
N MET A 233 10.97 2.33 4.00
CA MET A 233 12.10 2.92 3.28
C MET A 233 12.85 1.83 2.51
N LEU A 234 12.98 2.00 1.20
CA LEU A 234 13.71 1.08 0.33
C LEU A 234 15.00 1.70 -0.18
N ALA A 235 16.12 0.99 -0.02
CA ALA A 235 17.38 1.30 -0.69
C ALA A 235 17.40 0.72 -2.11
N ALA A 236 18.25 1.29 -2.98
CA ALA A 236 18.40 0.85 -4.36
C ALA A 236 19.61 -0.06 -4.59
N ASN A 237 19.63 -0.77 -5.72
CA ASN A 237 20.75 -1.51 -6.31
C ASN A 237 21.33 -2.66 -5.46
N PRO A 238 20.57 -3.71 -5.16
CA PRO A 238 19.16 -3.97 -5.43
C PRO A 238 18.23 -3.38 -4.38
N GLY A 239 16.91 -3.38 -4.68
CA GLY A 239 15.87 -2.96 -3.75
C GLY A 239 15.86 -3.81 -2.48
N ARG A 240 16.12 -3.19 -1.33
CA ARG A 240 16.13 -3.83 -0.01
C ARG A 240 15.40 -2.95 1.00
N VAL A 241 14.82 -3.57 2.01
CA VAL A 241 14.31 -2.82 3.15
C VAL A 241 15.47 -2.13 3.85
N LYS A 242 15.44 -0.80 3.87
CA LYS A 242 16.39 0.02 4.64
C LYS A 242 15.92 0.17 6.07
N GLU A 243 14.65 0.58 6.21
CA GLU A 243 14.02 0.79 7.51
C GLU A 243 12.49 0.82 7.37
N ILE A 244 11.77 0.49 8.44
CA ILE A 244 10.33 0.70 8.55
C ILE A 244 10.10 1.70 9.68
N VAL A 245 9.69 2.91 9.30
CA VAL A 245 9.55 4.05 10.21
C VAL A 245 8.09 4.17 10.65
N PRO A 246 7.76 4.07 11.94
CA PRO A 246 6.41 4.35 12.42
C PRO A 246 6.12 5.85 12.30
N VAL A 247 4.91 6.19 11.85
CA VAL A 247 4.42 7.57 11.81
C VAL A 247 3.63 7.83 13.08
N GLY A 248 4.27 8.44 14.07
CA GLY A 248 3.68 8.74 15.38
C GLY A 248 2.74 9.95 15.41
N LEU A 249 2.07 10.26 14.28
CA LEU A 249 1.15 11.38 14.15
C LEU A 249 -0.30 10.94 14.42
N PRO A 250 -1.20 11.86 14.84
CA PRO A 250 -2.60 11.56 15.02
C PRO A 250 -3.22 10.87 13.80
N GLU A 251 -4.19 9.99 14.01
CA GLU A 251 -4.86 9.31 12.90
C GLU A 251 -5.75 10.27 12.12
N ASP A 252 -6.48 11.15 12.81
CA ASP A 252 -7.23 12.23 12.16
C ASP A 252 -6.28 13.41 11.91
N ARG A 253 -5.92 13.63 10.66
CA ARG A 253 -5.00 14.68 10.22
C ARG A 253 -5.60 15.45 9.05
N THR A 254 -5.49 16.77 9.15
CA THR A 254 -5.68 17.72 8.05
C THR A 254 -4.31 18.22 7.58
N LEU A 255 -4.27 18.99 6.52
CA LEU A 255 -3.00 19.52 5.98
C LEU A 255 -2.26 20.41 6.98
N ASP A 256 -2.98 21.04 7.95
CA ASP A 256 -2.37 21.86 9.00
C ASP A 256 -1.35 21.10 9.86
N ILE A 257 -1.45 19.76 9.90
CA ILE A 257 -0.46 18.94 10.63
C ILE A 257 0.97 19.15 10.11
N ARG A 258 1.13 19.57 8.85
CA ARG A 258 2.44 19.81 8.23
C ARG A 258 3.21 20.96 8.88
N GLU A 259 2.52 21.86 9.57
CA GLU A 259 3.10 22.98 10.31
C GLU A 259 3.54 22.58 11.73
N THR A 260 3.15 21.39 12.18
CA THR A 260 3.51 20.91 13.52
C THR A 260 4.99 20.49 13.59
N ARG A 261 5.55 20.64 14.77
CA ARG A 261 6.93 20.26 15.04
C ARG A 261 7.17 18.77 14.78
N GLU A 262 6.24 17.93 15.21
CA GLU A 262 6.29 16.47 15.06
C GLU A 262 6.35 16.05 13.61
N PHE A 263 5.55 16.68 12.75
CA PHE A 263 5.57 16.42 11.31
C PHE A 263 6.89 16.86 10.66
N VAL A 264 7.38 18.04 11.02
CA VAL A 264 8.65 18.58 10.49
C VAL A 264 9.83 17.70 10.91
N GLU A 265 9.87 17.26 12.17
CA GLU A 265 10.90 16.36 12.68
C GLU A 265 10.86 14.98 11.97
N LEU A 266 9.66 14.42 11.76
CA LEU A 266 9.47 13.18 11.00
C LEU A 266 9.95 13.33 9.54
N ALA A 267 9.52 14.39 8.85
CA ALA A 267 9.93 14.65 7.47
C ALA A 267 11.45 14.82 7.34
N ALA A 268 12.08 15.52 8.29
CA ALA A 268 13.53 15.67 8.35
C ALA A 268 14.23 14.31 8.61
N TYR A 269 13.65 13.45 9.46
CA TYR A 269 14.16 12.10 9.70
C TYR A 269 14.09 11.25 8.42
N LEU A 270 12.93 11.19 7.77
CA LEU A 270 12.74 10.43 6.53
C LEU A 270 13.70 10.89 5.43
N ARG A 271 13.97 12.20 5.35
CA ARG A 271 14.95 12.76 4.40
C ARG A 271 16.35 12.22 4.66
N ARG A 272 16.83 12.26 5.91
CA ARG A 272 18.15 11.71 6.28
C ARG A 272 18.28 10.23 5.95
N VAL A 273 17.24 9.43 6.21
CA VAL A 273 17.24 8.00 5.85
C VAL A 273 17.29 7.84 4.33
N LEU A 274 16.48 8.62 3.58
CA LEU A 274 16.43 8.56 2.12
C LEU A 274 17.77 8.89 1.45
N GLU A 275 18.54 9.82 2.00
CA GLU A 275 19.89 10.20 1.53
C GLU A 275 20.90 9.04 1.66
N THR A 276 20.61 8.03 2.47
CA THR A 276 21.45 6.84 2.68
C THR A 276 20.93 5.57 1.97
N CYS A 277 19.88 5.70 1.13
CA CYS A 277 19.23 4.59 0.41
C CYS A 277 19.88 4.23 -0.97
#